data_2ef35fbcd61638209fe1c7daa154a16b
#
_entry.id   2ef35fbcd61638209fe1c7daa154a16b
#
_cell.length_a   1.000
_cell.length_b   1.000
_cell.length_c   1.000
_cell.angle_alpha   90.00
_cell.angle_beta   90.00
_cell.angle_gamma   90.00
#
_symmetry.space_group_name_H-M   'P 1'
#
loop_
_entity.id
_entity.type
_entity.pdbx_description
1 polymer ?
#
loop_
_entity_poly.entity_id
_entity_poly.type
_entity_poly.pdbx_seq_one_letter_code
_entity_poly.pdbx_strand_id
1 'polypeptide(L)'
;SSYWPEFKGDGKEEIKVRTLLSHQGGMYAWREKVHEDDFHNWAYVVELLEKQSPLHKPNELICYHPKTIGFLVGELIRRITKKTIGEFLKEQISIPLNVECFIGTPEVYHDNIATLISAPSLRKAFSDPKNIDEYTLVSFLNPGNRTKTANTKEYRLAEIPALNCHSNSKSLAQIYDYFLNSDFISRETFDQVTSIEVKGEDQVMKRPMQWSPIGFSIGGGKLFGKSNLSFGHTGWGGSMAFADPENNLSISYTMNM
;
A
#
# COMPACT_ATOMS: atom_id res chain seq x y z
N SER A 1 17.52 -11.88 -7.01
CA SER A 1 17.21 -11.63 -5.62
C SER A 1 17.17 -12.93 -4.80
N SER A 2 17.62 -12.88 -3.54
CA SER A 2 17.72 -14.06 -2.68
C SER A 2 16.37 -14.71 -2.34
N TYR A 3 15.32 -13.91 -2.26
CA TYR A 3 13.97 -14.38 -1.88
C TYR A 3 13.03 -14.59 -3.07
N TRP A 4 13.35 -14.01 -4.23
CA TRP A 4 12.51 -14.04 -5.41
C TRP A 4 13.37 -14.19 -6.69
N PRO A 5 13.84 -15.41 -7.01
CA PRO A 5 14.73 -15.65 -8.13
C PRO A 5 14.16 -15.28 -9.50
N GLU A 6 12.83 -15.36 -9.67
CA GLU A 6 12.13 -15.02 -10.91
C GLU A 6 12.06 -13.51 -11.14
N PHE A 7 12.12 -12.70 -10.07
CA PHE A 7 12.14 -11.25 -10.15
C PHE A 7 13.54 -10.73 -10.50
N LYS A 8 13.92 -10.92 -11.75
CA LYS A 8 15.25 -10.61 -12.29
C LYS A 8 15.17 -10.10 -13.73
N GLY A 9 16.28 -9.63 -14.25
CA GLY A 9 16.41 -9.05 -15.59
C GLY A 9 16.14 -7.54 -15.57
N ASP A 10 16.76 -6.83 -16.49
CA ASP A 10 16.66 -5.40 -16.70
C ASP A 10 16.97 -4.56 -15.43
N GLY A 11 17.88 -5.06 -14.59
CA GLY A 11 18.30 -4.40 -13.34
C GLY A 11 17.41 -4.67 -12.14
N LYS A 12 16.38 -5.51 -12.23
CA LYS A 12 15.50 -5.85 -11.10
C LYS A 12 16.22 -6.59 -9.99
N GLU A 13 17.23 -7.37 -10.31
CA GLU A 13 18.07 -8.08 -9.33
C GLU A 13 18.78 -7.15 -8.35
N GLU A 14 19.02 -5.90 -8.73
CA GLU A 14 19.65 -4.88 -7.90
C GLU A 14 18.65 -4.12 -6.99
N ILE A 15 17.35 -4.32 -7.21
CA ILE A 15 16.32 -3.66 -6.40
C ILE A 15 16.33 -4.23 -4.98
N LYS A 16 16.74 -3.39 -4.02
CA LYS A 16 16.64 -3.72 -2.60
C LYS A 16 15.19 -3.62 -2.14
N VAL A 17 14.82 -4.35 -1.09
CA VAL A 17 13.47 -4.27 -0.51
C VAL A 17 13.12 -2.82 -0.11
N ARG A 18 14.07 -2.09 0.52
CA ARG A 18 13.88 -0.67 0.88
C ARG A 18 13.65 0.24 -0.34
N THR A 19 14.35 0.00 -1.45
CA THR A 19 14.17 0.74 -2.72
C THR A 19 12.77 0.53 -3.29
N LEU A 20 12.27 -0.70 -3.21
CA LEU A 20 10.92 -1.03 -3.65
C LEU A 20 9.87 -0.37 -2.77
N LEU A 21 9.99 -0.52 -1.45
CA LEU A 21 9.04 0.00 -0.47
C LEU A 21 9.03 1.53 -0.41
N SER A 22 10.17 2.18 -0.65
CA SER A 22 10.27 3.66 -0.74
C SER A 22 9.90 4.22 -2.12
N HIS A 23 9.24 3.41 -2.96
CA HIS A 23 8.70 3.81 -4.26
C HIS A 23 9.74 4.23 -5.32
N GLN A 24 10.94 3.67 -5.24
CA GLN A 24 12.04 3.94 -6.17
C GLN A 24 12.35 2.77 -7.11
N GLY A 25 11.55 1.69 -7.04
CA GLY A 25 11.83 0.44 -7.76
C GLY A 25 11.50 0.45 -9.25
N GLY A 26 10.81 1.47 -9.76
CA GLY A 26 10.36 1.52 -11.16
C GLY A 26 9.23 0.53 -11.50
N MET A 27 8.57 -0.03 -10.49
CA MET A 27 7.52 -1.05 -10.64
C MET A 27 6.13 -0.50 -10.31
N TYR A 28 5.88 0.80 -10.51
CA TYR A 28 4.70 1.54 -10.06
C TYR A 28 3.41 1.24 -10.84
N ALA A 29 3.50 0.53 -11.97
CA ALA A 29 2.35 0.07 -12.74
C ALA A 29 2.68 -1.22 -13.50
N TRP A 30 1.67 -1.93 -14.01
CA TRP A 30 1.85 -2.97 -15.01
C TRP A 30 2.05 -2.37 -16.39
N ARG A 31 2.98 -2.91 -17.17
CA ARG A 31 3.15 -2.55 -18.59
C ARG A 31 2.02 -3.12 -19.43
N GLU A 32 1.65 -4.36 -19.13
CA GLU A 32 0.50 -5.02 -19.77
C GLU A 32 -0.80 -4.43 -19.24
N LYS A 33 -1.85 -4.50 -20.07
CA LYS A 33 -3.18 -4.12 -19.64
C LYS A 33 -3.73 -5.14 -18.63
N VAL A 34 -4.10 -4.68 -17.46
CA VAL A 34 -4.70 -5.47 -16.38
C VAL A 34 -6.15 -5.04 -16.19
N HIS A 35 -7.03 -5.99 -15.91
CA HIS A 35 -8.42 -5.76 -15.54
C HIS A 35 -8.62 -5.91 -14.03
N GLU A 36 -9.67 -5.31 -13.46
CA GLU A 36 -9.96 -5.43 -12.02
C GLU A 36 -10.15 -6.88 -11.57
N ASP A 37 -10.74 -7.72 -12.42
CA ASP A 37 -10.99 -9.13 -12.15
C ASP A 37 -9.68 -9.96 -12.11
N ASP A 38 -8.62 -9.50 -12.80
CA ASP A 38 -7.31 -10.17 -12.77
C ASP A 38 -6.70 -10.15 -11.36
N PHE A 39 -7.08 -9.21 -10.51
CA PHE A 39 -6.63 -9.13 -9.12
C PHE A 39 -7.06 -10.32 -8.26
N HIS A 40 -8.06 -11.08 -8.71
CA HIS A 40 -8.46 -12.33 -8.06
C HIS A 40 -7.50 -13.49 -8.36
N ASN A 41 -6.62 -13.33 -9.37
CA ASN A 41 -5.61 -14.30 -9.74
C ASN A 41 -4.22 -13.78 -9.35
N TRP A 42 -3.83 -14.05 -8.10
CA TRP A 42 -2.53 -13.63 -7.55
C TRP A 42 -1.35 -14.01 -8.44
N ALA A 43 -1.30 -15.28 -8.87
CA ALA A 43 -0.20 -15.80 -9.67
C ALA A 43 -0.05 -15.03 -11.00
N TYR A 44 -1.15 -14.74 -11.66
CA TYR A 44 -1.14 -14.02 -12.93
C TYR A 44 -0.60 -12.59 -12.79
N VAL A 45 -1.10 -11.80 -11.85
CA VAL A 45 -0.66 -10.40 -11.69
C VAL A 45 0.78 -10.30 -11.19
N VAL A 46 1.24 -11.28 -10.40
CA VAL A 46 2.64 -11.39 -9.97
C VAL A 46 3.54 -11.78 -11.13
N GLU A 47 3.13 -12.74 -11.96
CA GLU A 47 3.89 -13.17 -13.15
C GLU A 47 4.12 -12.01 -14.13
N LEU A 48 3.13 -11.12 -14.31
CA LEU A 48 3.28 -9.91 -15.11
C LEU A 48 4.39 -9.00 -14.57
N LEU A 49 4.46 -8.84 -13.23
CA LEU A 49 5.52 -8.05 -12.58
C LEU A 49 6.90 -8.73 -12.66
N GLU A 50 6.94 -10.06 -12.64
CA GLU A 50 8.16 -10.83 -12.84
C GLU A 50 8.73 -10.66 -14.25
N LYS A 51 7.86 -10.65 -15.26
CA LYS A 51 8.27 -10.61 -16.68
C LYS A 51 8.59 -9.20 -17.18
N GLN A 52 7.95 -8.18 -16.64
CA GLN A 52 8.14 -6.81 -17.13
C GLN A 52 9.49 -6.21 -16.71
N SER A 53 10.05 -5.35 -17.56
CA SER A 53 11.13 -4.46 -17.17
C SER A 53 10.63 -3.33 -16.29
N PRO A 54 11.44 -2.77 -15.39
CA PRO A 54 11.08 -1.54 -14.67
C PRO A 54 10.68 -0.42 -15.66
N LEU A 55 9.74 0.42 -15.25
CA LEU A 55 9.26 1.56 -16.06
C LEU A 55 10.25 2.72 -16.09
N HIS A 56 11.13 2.78 -15.12
CA HIS A 56 12.33 3.61 -15.07
C HIS A 56 13.44 2.86 -14.34
N LYS A 57 14.67 3.31 -14.48
CA LYS A 57 15.81 2.71 -13.78
C LYS A 57 15.63 2.82 -12.25
N PRO A 58 15.82 1.75 -11.48
CA PRO A 58 15.73 1.79 -10.03
C PRO A 58 16.60 2.90 -9.42
N ASN A 59 16.10 3.58 -8.40
CA ASN A 59 16.69 4.73 -7.70
C ASN A 59 16.82 6.02 -8.54
N GLU A 60 16.28 6.07 -9.76
CA GLU A 60 16.33 7.28 -10.59
C GLU A 60 15.19 8.26 -10.26
N LEU A 61 13.99 7.74 -10.06
CA LEU A 61 12.79 8.53 -9.79
C LEU A 61 12.05 7.99 -8.56
N ILE A 62 11.27 8.88 -7.95
CA ILE A 62 10.26 8.51 -6.95
C ILE A 62 8.93 8.43 -7.68
N CYS A 63 8.33 7.24 -7.73
CA CYS A 63 7.06 7.00 -8.37
C CYS A 63 6.19 6.14 -7.44
N TYR A 64 5.20 6.73 -6.79
CA TYR A 64 4.30 5.99 -5.90
C TYR A 64 3.70 4.76 -6.58
N HIS A 65 3.74 3.61 -5.92
CA HIS A 65 3.25 2.33 -6.42
C HIS A 65 1.84 2.05 -5.83
N PRO A 66 0.75 2.65 -6.32
CA PRO A 66 -0.55 2.62 -5.63
C PRO A 66 -1.17 1.23 -5.54
N LYS A 67 -0.80 0.30 -6.41
CA LYS A 67 -1.39 -1.04 -6.49
C LYS A 67 -0.36 -2.14 -6.47
N THR A 68 0.65 -2.01 -7.32
CA THR A 68 1.68 -3.04 -7.51
C THR A 68 2.44 -3.34 -6.23
N ILE A 69 2.61 -2.34 -5.32
CA ILE A 69 3.33 -2.52 -4.06
C ILE A 69 2.72 -3.64 -3.22
N GLY A 70 1.40 -3.76 -3.20
CA GLY A 70 0.71 -4.79 -2.43
C GLY A 70 1.07 -6.20 -2.90
N PHE A 71 1.11 -6.43 -4.22
CA PHE A 71 1.50 -7.72 -4.80
C PHE A 71 2.99 -7.99 -4.65
N LEU A 72 3.84 -6.97 -4.85
CA LEU A 72 5.28 -7.11 -4.72
C LEU A 72 5.71 -7.45 -3.29
N VAL A 73 5.17 -6.75 -2.31
CA VAL A 73 5.46 -7.01 -0.88
C VAL A 73 4.77 -8.28 -0.40
N GLY A 74 3.52 -8.50 -0.81
CA GLY A 74 2.78 -9.71 -0.46
C GLY A 74 3.46 -10.97 -0.99
N GLU A 75 4.02 -10.95 -2.21
CA GLU A 75 4.77 -12.09 -2.75
C GLU A 75 6.09 -12.32 -1.99
N LEU A 76 6.79 -11.27 -1.58
CA LEU A 76 7.97 -11.40 -0.71
C LEU A 76 7.61 -12.06 0.63
N ILE A 77 6.53 -11.62 1.28
CA ILE A 77 6.03 -12.23 2.52
C ILE A 77 5.69 -13.70 2.28
N ARG A 78 4.95 -14.01 1.21
CA ARG A 78 4.56 -15.37 0.86
C ARG A 78 5.76 -16.30 0.65
N ARG A 79 6.80 -15.82 -0.03
CA ARG A 79 8.03 -16.60 -0.28
C ARG A 79 8.85 -16.85 0.99
N ILE A 80 8.92 -15.85 1.87
CA ILE A 80 9.68 -15.94 3.11
C ILE A 80 8.94 -16.77 4.16
N THR A 81 7.64 -16.52 4.34
CA THR A 81 6.86 -17.11 5.44
C THR A 81 6.07 -18.35 5.06
N LYS A 82 5.87 -18.61 3.76
CA LYS A 82 4.98 -19.63 3.19
C LYS A 82 3.50 -19.40 3.53
N LYS A 83 3.13 -18.18 3.91
CA LYS A 83 1.77 -17.74 4.23
C LYS A 83 1.34 -16.66 3.25
N THR A 84 0.04 -16.55 3.01
CA THR A 84 -0.49 -15.40 2.30
C THR A 84 -0.37 -14.14 3.15
N ILE A 85 -0.53 -12.96 2.54
CA ILE A 85 -0.47 -11.70 3.30
C ILE A 85 -1.61 -11.58 4.31
N GLY A 86 -2.80 -12.08 3.97
CA GLY A 86 -3.94 -12.09 4.88
C GLY A 86 -3.73 -13.04 6.06
N GLU A 87 -3.19 -14.24 5.83
CA GLU A 87 -2.83 -15.17 6.90
C GLU A 87 -1.74 -14.59 7.81
N PHE A 88 -0.71 -13.98 7.22
CA PHE A 88 0.37 -13.34 7.96
C PHE A 88 -0.15 -12.19 8.83
N LEU A 89 -0.96 -11.29 8.25
CA LEU A 89 -1.59 -10.18 8.98
C LEU A 89 -2.46 -10.69 10.14
N LYS A 90 -3.28 -11.70 9.88
CA LYS A 90 -4.14 -12.30 10.89
C LYS A 90 -3.37 -12.85 12.07
N GLU A 91 -2.32 -13.63 11.82
CA GLU A 91 -1.54 -14.29 12.87
C GLU A 91 -0.63 -13.34 13.63
N GLN A 92 -0.01 -12.37 12.96
CA GLN A 92 0.98 -11.49 13.58
C GLN A 92 0.37 -10.22 14.19
N ILE A 93 -0.81 -9.81 13.74
CA ILE A 93 -1.43 -8.53 14.12
C ILE A 93 -2.85 -8.73 14.61
N SER A 94 -3.77 -9.25 13.77
CA SER A 94 -5.20 -9.18 14.08
C SER A 94 -5.55 -10.00 15.32
N ILE A 95 -5.06 -11.23 15.43
CA ILE A 95 -5.29 -12.10 16.60
C ILE A 95 -4.57 -11.59 17.84
N PRO A 96 -3.24 -11.32 17.82
CA PRO A 96 -2.54 -10.87 19.03
C PRO A 96 -3.08 -9.58 19.62
N LEU A 97 -3.50 -8.63 18.77
CA LEU A 97 -4.05 -7.34 19.22
C LEU A 97 -5.56 -7.36 19.44
N ASN A 98 -6.23 -8.46 19.10
CA ASN A 98 -7.71 -8.55 19.12
C ASN A 98 -8.35 -7.39 18.33
N VAL A 99 -7.90 -7.18 17.10
CA VAL A 99 -8.38 -6.12 16.20
C VAL A 99 -8.99 -6.68 14.94
N GLU A 100 -9.94 -5.94 14.37
CA GLU A 100 -10.54 -6.25 13.08
C GLU A 100 -9.71 -5.59 11.97
N CYS A 101 -8.84 -6.37 11.34
CA CYS A 101 -8.04 -5.94 10.20
C CYS A 101 -7.82 -7.13 9.27
N PHE A 102 -8.31 -7.04 8.04
CA PHE A 102 -8.36 -8.16 7.10
C PHE A 102 -7.87 -7.73 5.72
N ILE A 103 -7.03 -8.56 5.10
CA ILE A 103 -6.75 -8.56 3.66
C ILE A 103 -7.24 -9.93 3.17
N GLY A 104 -8.23 -9.94 2.24
CA GLY A 104 -9.00 -11.15 1.98
C GLY A 104 -9.97 -11.41 3.14
N THR A 105 -11.04 -10.61 3.20
CA THR A 105 -11.98 -10.66 4.34
C THR A 105 -12.86 -11.88 4.28
N PRO A 106 -12.89 -12.73 5.33
CA PRO A 106 -13.77 -13.90 5.38
C PRO A 106 -15.25 -13.51 5.26
N GLU A 107 -16.03 -14.35 4.59
CA GLU A 107 -17.45 -14.09 4.29
C GLU A 107 -18.30 -13.79 5.55
N VAL A 108 -17.98 -14.42 6.67
CA VAL A 108 -18.68 -14.21 7.95
C VAL A 108 -18.67 -12.74 8.42
N TYR A 109 -17.75 -11.93 7.95
CA TYR A 109 -17.67 -10.51 8.29
C TYR A 109 -18.28 -9.58 7.23
N HIS A 110 -18.77 -10.12 6.11
CA HIS A 110 -19.23 -9.27 4.99
C HIS A 110 -20.43 -8.40 5.32
N ASP A 111 -21.30 -8.84 6.20
CA ASP A 111 -22.47 -8.06 6.66
C ASP A 111 -22.07 -6.86 7.54
N ASN A 112 -20.86 -6.88 8.11
CA ASN A 112 -20.31 -5.77 8.90
C ASN A 112 -19.55 -4.74 8.05
N ILE A 113 -19.33 -5.01 6.76
CA ILE A 113 -18.59 -4.10 5.87
C ILE A 113 -19.54 -3.04 5.33
N ALA A 114 -19.27 -1.79 5.65
CA ALA A 114 -19.99 -0.66 5.07
C ALA A 114 -19.85 -0.62 3.54
N THR A 115 -20.96 -0.38 2.85
CA THR A 115 -20.95 -0.22 1.40
C THR A 115 -20.11 1.01 1.01
N LEU A 116 -19.13 0.81 0.14
CA LEU A 116 -18.32 1.90 -0.38
C LEU A 116 -19.14 2.73 -1.39
N ILE A 117 -19.16 4.05 -1.21
CA ILE A 117 -19.89 5.00 -2.04
C ILE A 117 -18.87 5.84 -2.81
N SER A 118 -19.07 5.96 -4.13
CA SER A 118 -18.15 6.73 -4.97
C SER A 118 -18.33 8.24 -4.78
N ALA A 119 -17.29 8.92 -4.29
CA ALA A 119 -17.30 10.37 -4.14
C ALA A 119 -17.34 11.08 -5.52
N PRO A 120 -18.22 12.09 -5.71
CA PRO A 120 -18.29 12.84 -6.97
C PRO A 120 -16.98 13.54 -7.35
N SER A 121 -16.20 14.01 -6.37
CA SER A 121 -14.90 14.65 -6.57
C SER A 121 -13.86 13.74 -7.20
N LEU A 122 -13.84 12.46 -6.80
CA LEU A 122 -12.92 11.47 -7.37
C LEU A 122 -13.29 11.13 -8.82
N ARG A 123 -14.59 11.06 -9.14
CA ARG A 123 -15.04 10.87 -10.53
C ARG A 123 -14.59 12.03 -11.43
N LYS A 124 -14.65 13.26 -10.92
CA LYS A 124 -14.25 14.46 -11.67
C LYS A 124 -12.72 14.48 -11.88
N ALA A 125 -11.92 14.09 -10.92
CA ALA A 125 -10.46 14.09 -11.02
C ALA A 125 -9.93 13.23 -12.17
N PHE A 126 -10.63 12.14 -12.51
CA PHE A 126 -10.24 11.20 -13.57
C PHE A 126 -11.22 11.20 -14.78
N SER A 127 -12.08 12.23 -14.92
CA SER A 127 -13.06 12.30 -16.01
C SER A 127 -12.46 12.65 -17.36
N ASP A 128 -11.29 13.29 -17.39
CA ASP A 128 -10.62 13.64 -18.64
C ASP A 128 -9.17 13.10 -18.65
N PRO A 129 -8.98 11.85 -19.12
CA PRO A 129 -7.67 11.21 -19.17
C PRO A 129 -6.62 11.96 -19.97
N LYS A 130 -7.01 12.82 -20.90
CA LYS A 130 -6.09 13.60 -21.75
C LYS A 130 -5.32 14.68 -20.95
N ASN A 131 -5.88 15.09 -19.83
CA ASN A 131 -5.27 16.09 -18.93
C ASN A 131 -4.58 15.47 -17.71
N ILE A 132 -4.47 14.13 -17.67
CA ILE A 132 -3.77 13.41 -16.60
C ILE A 132 -2.37 13.08 -17.09
N ASP A 133 -1.38 13.37 -16.25
CA ASP A 133 0.01 12.99 -16.51
C ASP A 133 0.17 11.48 -16.67
N GLU A 134 1.07 11.05 -17.57
CA GLU A 134 1.27 9.64 -17.91
C GLU A 134 1.60 8.77 -16.70
N TYR A 135 2.47 9.22 -15.78
CA TYR A 135 2.81 8.47 -14.57
C TYR A 135 1.58 8.22 -13.70
N THR A 136 0.75 9.26 -13.50
CA THR A 136 -0.51 9.18 -12.76
C THR A 136 -1.51 8.28 -13.48
N LEU A 137 -1.63 8.44 -14.80
CA LEU A 137 -2.57 7.68 -15.62
C LEU A 137 -2.32 6.18 -15.52
N VAL A 138 -1.11 5.73 -15.83
CA VAL A 138 -0.79 4.29 -15.84
C VAL A 138 -0.85 3.67 -14.45
N SER A 139 -0.49 4.43 -13.40
CA SER A 139 -0.51 3.94 -12.01
C SER A 139 -1.93 3.75 -11.47
N PHE A 140 -2.85 4.68 -11.78
CA PHE A 140 -4.19 4.67 -11.20
C PHE A 140 -5.26 4.10 -12.13
N LEU A 141 -5.04 4.07 -13.45
CA LEU A 141 -6.03 3.61 -14.41
C LEU A 141 -5.67 2.28 -15.11
N ASN A 142 -4.57 1.66 -14.75
CA ASN A 142 -4.24 0.31 -15.20
C ASN A 142 -4.12 -0.69 -14.00
N PRO A 143 -5.23 -1.35 -13.63
CA PRO A 143 -6.62 -1.08 -14.00
C PRO A 143 -7.19 0.14 -13.26
N GLY A 144 -8.29 0.68 -13.75
CA GLY A 144 -9.07 1.63 -12.96
C GLY A 144 -9.74 0.94 -11.76
N ASN A 145 -9.99 1.67 -10.68
CA ASN A 145 -10.73 1.16 -9.52
C ASN A 145 -12.19 1.58 -9.61
N ARG A 146 -13.11 0.62 -9.49
CA ARG A 146 -14.54 0.87 -9.48
C ARG A 146 -15.12 0.58 -8.11
N THR A 147 -15.82 1.55 -7.56
CA THR A 147 -16.52 1.38 -6.27
C THR A 147 -17.49 0.20 -6.30
N LYS A 148 -18.14 -0.06 -7.47
CA LYS A 148 -19.03 -1.21 -7.64
C LYS A 148 -18.29 -2.53 -7.43
N THR A 149 -17.10 -2.68 -8.02
CA THR A 149 -16.25 -3.89 -7.89
C THR A 149 -15.82 -4.08 -6.44
N ALA A 150 -15.43 -3.01 -5.76
CA ALA A 150 -14.98 -3.07 -4.36
C ALA A 150 -16.08 -3.56 -3.37
N ASN A 151 -17.35 -3.49 -3.76
CA ASN A 151 -18.47 -3.98 -2.95
C ASN A 151 -18.87 -5.44 -3.25
N THR A 152 -18.21 -6.10 -4.20
CA THR A 152 -18.52 -7.50 -4.52
C THR A 152 -17.92 -8.46 -3.51
N LYS A 153 -18.54 -9.63 -3.39
CA LYS A 153 -18.06 -10.73 -2.53
C LYS A 153 -16.67 -11.19 -2.96
N GLU A 154 -16.45 -11.34 -4.26
CA GLU A 154 -15.21 -11.80 -4.85
C GLU A 154 -14.06 -10.85 -4.51
N TYR A 155 -14.26 -9.55 -4.65
CA TYR A 155 -13.27 -8.55 -4.30
C TYR A 155 -12.92 -8.54 -2.80
N ARG A 156 -13.94 -8.72 -1.94
CA ARG A 156 -13.73 -8.78 -0.47
C ARG A 156 -12.95 -10.01 -0.06
N LEU A 157 -13.16 -11.14 -0.72
CA LEU A 157 -12.46 -12.40 -0.47
C LEU A 157 -11.03 -12.41 -1.04
N ALA A 158 -10.78 -11.69 -2.12
CA ALA A 158 -9.45 -11.64 -2.73
C ALA A 158 -8.44 -10.91 -1.84
N GLU A 159 -7.20 -11.30 -1.92
CA GLU A 159 -6.09 -10.58 -1.29
C GLU A 159 -5.52 -9.55 -2.27
N ILE A 160 -5.88 -8.26 -2.08
CA ILE A 160 -5.41 -7.13 -2.88
C ILE A 160 -4.79 -6.10 -1.93
N PRO A 161 -3.57 -6.35 -1.41
CA PRO A 161 -3.07 -5.73 -0.17
C PRO A 161 -3.04 -4.21 -0.17
N ALA A 162 -2.80 -3.59 -1.34
CA ALA A 162 -2.77 -2.13 -1.47
C ALA A 162 -4.16 -1.48 -1.58
N LEU A 163 -5.25 -2.27 -1.71
CA LEU A 163 -6.57 -1.73 -2.06
C LEU A 163 -7.71 -2.17 -1.15
N ASN A 164 -7.68 -3.40 -0.60
CA ASN A 164 -8.85 -3.96 0.05
C ASN A 164 -8.63 -4.41 1.51
N CYS A 165 -7.80 -3.71 2.23
CA CYS A 165 -7.77 -3.89 3.68
C CYS A 165 -9.09 -3.40 4.29
N HIS A 166 -9.86 -4.31 4.90
CA HIS A 166 -11.05 -3.97 5.66
C HIS A 166 -10.71 -3.87 7.15
N SER A 167 -11.05 -2.74 7.75
CA SER A 167 -10.79 -2.45 9.16
C SER A 167 -11.71 -1.33 9.65
N ASN A 168 -11.55 -0.93 10.90
CA ASN A 168 -12.21 0.24 11.48
C ASN A 168 -11.18 1.18 12.12
N SER A 169 -11.59 2.41 12.41
CA SER A 169 -10.67 3.44 12.94
C SER A 169 -10.05 3.03 14.27
N LYS A 170 -10.80 2.38 15.17
CA LYS A 170 -10.24 1.90 16.44
C LYS A 170 -9.12 0.88 16.21
N SER A 171 -9.37 -0.13 15.39
CA SER A 171 -8.39 -1.19 15.09
C SER A 171 -7.12 -0.64 14.45
N LEU A 172 -7.25 0.25 13.48
CA LEU A 172 -6.08 0.88 12.84
C LEU A 172 -5.28 1.75 13.82
N ALA A 173 -5.94 2.55 14.65
CA ALA A 173 -5.24 3.33 15.68
C ALA A 173 -4.50 2.43 16.66
N GLN A 174 -5.10 1.31 17.10
CA GLN A 174 -4.46 0.33 17.97
C GLN A 174 -3.23 -0.33 17.31
N ILE A 175 -3.28 -0.64 16.00
CA ILE A 175 -2.12 -1.18 15.27
C ILE A 175 -0.98 -0.18 15.24
N TYR A 176 -1.26 1.09 14.96
CA TYR A 176 -0.23 2.14 14.96
C TYR A 176 0.32 2.41 16.38
N ASP A 177 -0.53 2.37 17.40
CA ASP A 177 -0.12 2.49 18.79
C ASP A 177 0.78 1.33 19.22
N TYR A 178 0.42 0.11 18.86
CA TYR A 178 1.24 -1.07 19.11
C TYR A 178 2.61 -0.98 18.43
N PHE A 179 2.65 -0.53 17.18
CA PHE A 179 3.91 -0.32 16.47
C PHE A 179 4.77 0.78 17.12
N LEU A 180 4.15 1.83 17.66
CA LEU A 180 4.82 2.95 18.33
C LEU A 180 5.35 2.58 19.71
N ASN A 181 4.58 1.81 20.51
CA ASN A 181 4.74 1.70 21.95
C ASN A 181 5.10 0.29 22.46
N SER A 182 5.18 -0.72 21.58
CA SER A 182 5.51 -2.08 22.01
C SER A 182 6.93 -2.49 21.64
N ASP A 183 7.36 -3.63 22.20
CA ASP A 183 8.63 -4.29 21.86
C ASP A 183 8.48 -5.24 20.63
N PHE A 184 7.46 -5.03 19.77
CA PHE A 184 7.23 -5.82 18.57
C PHE A 184 8.44 -5.80 17.63
N ILE A 185 9.10 -4.66 17.52
CA ILE A 185 10.39 -4.49 16.87
C ILE A 185 11.34 -3.75 17.81
N SER A 186 12.64 -3.98 17.68
CA SER A 186 13.64 -3.24 18.49
C SER A 186 13.56 -1.72 18.21
N ARG A 187 13.95 -0.92 19.21
CA ARG A 187 13.99 0.55 19.03
C ARG A 187 14.87 0.95 17.85
N GLU A 188 16.01 0.29 17.68
CA GLU A 188 16.89 0.53 16.51
C GLU A 188 16.17 0.27 15.19
N THR A 189 15.43 -0.85 15.08
CA THR A 189 14.63 -1.15 13.88
C THR A 189 13.52 -0.13 13.70
N PHE A 190 12.83 0.27 14.78
CA PHE A 190 11.80 1.30 14.73
C PHE A 190 12.36 2.61 14.17
N ASP A 191 13.48 3.10 14.69
CA ASP A 191 14.11 4.34 14.24
C ASP A 191 14.55 4.25 12.76
N GLN A 192 15.05 3.10 12.32
CA GLN A 192 15.40 2.86 10.92
C GLN A 192 14.18 2.90 9.99
N VAL A 193 13.10 2.18 10.34
CA VAL A 193 11.94 2.04 9.44
C VAL A 193 11.03 3.26 9.44
N THR A 194 11.13 4.14 10.42
CA THR A 194 10.45 5.44 10.48
C THR A 194 11.32 6.62 10.04
N SER A 195 12.58 6.37 9.65
CA SER A 195 13.44 7.40 9.07
C SER A 195 13.03 7.74 7.63
N ILE A 196 13.59 8.83 7.09
CA ILE A 196 13.40 9.19 5.68
C ILE A 196 14.42 8.44 4.83
N GLU A 197 13.96 7.53 3.95
CA GLU A 197 14.79 6.84 2.97
C GLU A 197 14.98 7.71 1.71
N VAL A 198 13.93 8.40 1.28
CA VAL A 198 13.98 9.27 0.12
C VAL A 198 13.05 10.47 0.28
N LYS A 199 13.49 11.61 -0.26
CA LYS A 199 12.72 12.86 -0.29
C LYS A 199 12.86 13.50 -1.66
N GLY A 200 11.75 13.88 -2.27
CA GLY A 200 11.73 14.56 -3.57
C GLY A 200 10.34 14.64 -4.17
N GLU A 201 10.26 15.10 -5.40
CA GLU A 201 9.02 15.12 -6.18
C GLU A 201 8.63 13.70 -6.59
N ASP A 202 7.46 13.26 -6.19
CA ASP A 202 6.89 11.97 -6.61
C ASP A 202 6.17 12.16 -7.94
N GLN A 203 6.60 11.43 -8.97
CA GLN A 203 6.10 11.60 -10.33
C GLN A 203 4.66 11.12 -10.53
N VAL A 204 4.18 10.23 -9.66
CA VAL A 204 2.78 9.75 -9.67
C VAL A 204 1.87 10.67 -8.86
N MET A 205 2.33 11.13 -7.70
CA MET A 205 1.55 12.00 -6.80
C MET A 205 1.63 13.49 -7.18
N LYS A 206 2.58 13.89 -8.03
CA LYS A 206 2.84 15.27 -8.48
C LYS A 206 2.98 16.26 -7.33
N ARG A 207 3.71 15.84 -6.30
CA ARG A 207 4.01 16.67 -5.12
C ARG A 207 5.25 16.15 -4.40
N PRO A 208 5.92 17.00 -3.61
CA PRO A 208 7.01 16.55 -2.74
C PRO A 208 6.52 15.49 -1.74
N MET A 209 7.25 14.38 -1.67
CA MET A 209 7.00 13.29 -0.74
C MET A 209 8.26 12.94 0.04
N GLN A 210 8.08 12.36 1.22
CA GLN A 210 9.12 11.76 2.03
C GLN A 210 8.67 10.34 2.37
N TRP A 211 9.39 9.35 1.86
CA TRP A 211 9.07 7.95 2.07
C TRP A 211 10.08 7.28 3.00
N SER A 212 9.59 6.48 3.92
CA SER A 212 10.42 5.64 4.78
C SER A 212 10.92 4.39 4.04
N PRO A 213 11.90 3.64 4.61
CA PRO A 213 12.37 2.38 4.04
C PRO A 213 11.29 1.30 3.88
N ILE A 214 10.14 1.45 4.53
CA ILE A 214 9.02 0.49 4.48
C ILE A 214 7.73 1.09 3.91
N GLY A 215 7.80 2.29 3.30
CA GLY A 215 6.69 2.88 2.58
C GLY A 215 5.76 3.77 3.40
N PHE A 216 6.10 4.12 4.64
CA PHE A 216 5.39 5.18 5.35
C PHE A 216 5.68 6.54 4.71
N SER A 217 4.66 7.37 4.57
CA SER A 217 4.84 8.80 4.37
C SER A 217 5.28 9.44 5.68
N ILE A 218 6.42 10.14 5.67
CA ILE A 218 7.01 10.77 6.87
C ILE A 218 6.66 12.25 6.90
N GLY A 219 6.36 12.75 8.11
CA GLY A 219 6.00 14.13 8.34
C GLY A 219 4.68 14.56 7.73
N GLY A 220 4.08 13.78 6.83
CA GLY A 220 2.77 13.93 6.21
C GLY A 220 2.31 15.34 5.81
N GLY A 221 3.18 16.31 5.94
CA GLY A 221 2.86 17.72 5.80
C GLY A 221 1.75 18.13 6.79
N LYS A 222 0.71 18.77 6.28
CA LYS A 222 -0.44 19.15 7.10
C LYS A 222 -1.40 18.00 7.42
N LEU A 223 -1.19 16.80 6.84
CA LEU A 223 -2.11 15.67 6.99
C LEU A 223 -1.93 14.95 8.34
N PHE A 224 -0.71 14.86 8.84
CA PHE A 224 -0.37 14.11 10.05
C PHE A 224 -0.03 15.04 11.24
N GLY A 225 -0.61 16.22 11.29
CA GLY A 225 -0.34 17.19 12.34
C GLY A 225 0.91 18.03 12.09
N LYS A 226 1.54 18.52 13.16
CA LYS A 226 2.69 19.43 13.08
C LYS A 226 4.04 18.74 13.19
N SER A 227 4.08 17.53 13.73
CA SER A 227 5.33 16.80 13.94
C SER A 227 5.94 16.38 12.60
N ASN A 228 7.24 16.62 12.45
CA ASN A 228 8.01 16.14 11.30
C ASN A 228 8.40 14.65 11.41
N LEU A 229 8.18 14.04 12.58
CA LEU A 229 8.44 12.63 12.85
C LEU A 229 7.20 11.75 12.70
N SER A 230 6.01 12.35 12.49
CA SER A 230 4.80 11.57 12.23
C SER A 230 4.98 10.68 11.01
N PHE A 231 4.50 9.45 11.10
CA PHE A 231 4.57 8.47 10.03
C PHE A 231 3.23 7.75 9.86
N GLY A 232 2.87 7.47 8.64
CA GLY A 232 1.60 6.82 8.34
C GLY A 232 1.28 6.81 6.86
N HIS A 233 0.02 6.59 6.53
CA HIS A 233 -0.43 6.58 5.15
C HIS A 233 -1.88 7.07 5.02
N THR A 234 -2.19 7.62 3.84
CA THR A 234 -3.56 7.99 3.45
C THR A 234 -4.12 6.98 2.48
N GLY A 235 -5.42 6.73 2.54
CA GLY A 235 -6.14 5.86 1.60
C GLY A 235 -6.85 6.65 0.50
N TRP A 236 -7.16 5.95 -0.58
CA TRP A 236 -8.02 6.47 -1.64
C TRP A 236 -9.42 6.80 -1.06
N GLY A 237 -9.87 8.02 -1.27
CA GLY A 237 -11.16 8.49 -0.72
C GLY A 237 -11.03 9.31 0.56
N GLY A 238 -9.86 9.29 1.24
CA GLY A 238 -9.58 10.15 2.39
C GLY A 238 -9.45 9.44 3.74
N SER A 239 -9.53 8.12 3.78
CA SER A 239 -9.14 7.37 4.98
C SER A 239 -7.66 7.59 5.28
N MET A 240 -7.28 7.60 6.56
CA MET A 240 -5.89 7.72 6.97
C MET A 240 -5.63 7.03 8.31
N ALA A 241 -4.38 6.63 8.51
CA ALA A 241 -3.87 6.21 9.82
C ALA A 241 -2.41 6.65 9.95
N PHE A 242 -2.04 7.13 11.13
CA PHE A 242 -0.68 7.59 11.41
C PHE A 242 -0.37 7.55 12.89
N ALA A 243 0.92 7.55 13.23
CA ALA A 243 1.42 7.78 14.56
C ALA A 243 2.32 9.03 14.61
N ASP A 244 2.35 9.67 15.76
CA ASP A 244 3.20 10.81 16.10
C ASP A 244 4.05 10.47 17.32
N PRO A 245 5.33 10.10 17.11
CA PRO A 245 6.23 9.73 18.22
C PRO A 245 6.53 10.87 19.19
N GLU A 246 6.52 12.12 18.73
CA GLU A 246 6.79 13.29 19.60
C GLU A 246 5.69 13.51 20.63
N ASN A 247 4.44 13.22 20.25
CA ASN A 247 3.27 13.42 21.09
C ASN A 247 2.73 12.12 21.68
N ASN A 248 3.36 10.99 21.40
CA ASN A 248 2.91 9.64 21.77
C ASN A 248 1.43 9.41 21.38
N LEU A 249 1.12 9.63 20.13
CA LEU A 249 -0.25 9.65 19.63
C LEU A 249 -0.41 8.76 18.39
N SER A 250 -1.47 7.99 18.34
CA SER A 250 -1.92 7.27 17.16
C SER A 250 -3.33 7.70 16.76
N ILE A 251 -3.55 7.98 15.48
CA ILE A 251 -4.83 8.44 14.95
C ILE A 251 -5.19 7.66 13.71
N SER A 252 -6.48 7.34 13.61
CA SER A 252 -7.05 6.80 12.39
C SER A 252 -8.42 7.40 12.10
N TYR A 253 -8.69 7.59 10.83
CA TYR A 253 -9.96 7.97 10.27
C TYR A 253 -10.32 7.04 9.12
N THR A 254 -11.47 6.41 9.18
CA THR A 254 -11.98 5.54 8.12
C THR A 254 -13.31 6.06 7.61
N MET A 255 -13.52 5.94 6.32
CA MET A 255 -14.73 6.41 5.65
C MET A 255 -15.18 5.40 4.59
N ASN A 256 -16.43 5.54 4.13
CA ASN A 256 -16.98 4.70 3.06
C ASN A 256 -17.45 5.52 1.83
N MET A 257 -17.03 6.79 1.72
CA MET A 257 -17.39 7.66 0.58
C MET A 257 -16.16 8.45 0.08
#